data_227f56d97d57207a0eeab8d30954f7db
#
_entry.id   227f56d97d57207a0eeab8d30954f7db
#
_cell.length_a   1.000
_cell.length_b   1.000
_cell.length_c   1.000
_cell.angle_alpha   90.00
_cell.angle_beta   90.00
_cell.angle_gamma   90.00
#
_symmetry.space_group_name_H-M   'P 1'
#
loop_
_entity.id
_entity.type
_entity.pdbx_description
1 polymer ?
#
loop_
_entity_poly.entity_id
_entity_poly.type
_entity_poly.pdbx_seq_one_letter_code
_entity_poly.pdbx_strand_id
1 'polypeptide(L)'
;MAENIPYVDPGGIHLIRKMRNSSMKGTAIVGSGIFPGLSGWMLSSVLKEAFNDDLIEMIIGGVYNFSKAAAIDYVEEIKSYKAGIPMACVRNGKILPAQKRSPLNLPTRISKLSILPYVTEEIQEIIQGKYMLNIDSYTAAPVSLFSIVNKAHCQKKDLVNALMGQKNSNQKAFIWVRQNKGNDSRCIYFEGKNPSVLTGEILAITANAIFEMPRKDGIYTMASYLEKYQVLDELKKIDKFKSEGKI
;
A
#
# COMPACT_ATOMS: atom_id res chain seq x y z
N MET A 1 -33.82 -14.87 -2.84
CA MET A 1 -33.09 -13.67 -3.29
C MET A 1 -31.74 -13.72 -2.60
N ALA A 2 -30.63 -13.79 -3.35
CA ALA A 2 -29.31 -13.65 -2.70
C ALA A 2 -29.21 -12.22 -2.18
N GLU A 3 -29.04 -12.08 -0.87
CA GLU A 3 -28.81 -10.78 -0.27
C GLU A 3 -27.52 -10.19 -0.84
N ASN A 4 -27.62 -9.00 -1.41
CA ASN A 4 -26.47 -8.25 -1.94
C ASN A 4 -25.63 -7.70 -0.77
N ILE A 5 -24.96 -8.59 -0.03
CA ILE A 5 -24.10 -8.22 1.09
C ILE A 5 -22.79 -7.71 0.51
N PRO A 6 -22.37 -6.47 0.82
CA PRO A 6 -21.07 -5.97 0.40
C PRO A 6 -19.93 -6.78 1.04
N TYR A 7 -18.86 -6.97 0.29
CA TYR A 7 -17.66 -7.66 0.76
C TYR A 7 -16.49 -6.67 0.87
N VAL A 8 -15.76 -6.72 1.97
CA VAL A 8 -14.55 -5.90 2.20
C VAL A 8 -13.41 -6.80 2.68
N ASP A 9 -12.23 -6.65 2.08
CA ASP A 9 -11.05 -7.47 2.36
C ASP A 9 -9.78 -6.61 2.42
N PRO A 10 -8.88 -6.81 3.39
CA PRO A 10 -7.62 -6.07 3.48
C PRO A 10 -6.61 -6.43 2.38
N GLY A 11 -6.74 -7.59 1.76
CA GLY A 11 -5.90 -8.08 0.67
C GLY A 11 -6.68 -8.22 -0.63
N GLY A 12 -6.31 -9.21 -1.45
CA GLY A 12 -7.10 -9.64 -2.59
C GLY A 12 -7.00 -8.77 -3.86
N ILE A 13 -6.05 -7.85 -3.97
CA ILE A 13 -5.87 -7.01 -5.18
C ILE A 13 -5.81 -7.86 -6.46
N HIS A 14 -5.16 -9.02 -6.41
CA HIS A 14 -5.07 -9.94 -7.57
C HIS A 14 -6.43 -10.43 -8.08
N LEU A 15 -7.48 -10.38 -7.25
CA LEU A 15 -8.83 -10.77 -7.65
C LEU A 15 -9.42 -9.79 -8.68
N ILE A 16 -9.04 -8.52 -8.63
CA ILE A 16 -9.49 -7.51 -9.58
C ILE A 16 -9.17 -7.94 -11.01
N ARG A 17 -7.94 -8.39 -11.26
CA ARG A 17 -7.52 -8.85 -12.60
C ARG A 17 -8.30 -10.05 -13.07
N LYS A 18 -8.60 -10.99 -12.15
CA LYS A 18 -9.35 -12.22 -12.47
C LYS A 18 -10.82 -11.95 -12.73
N MET A 19 -11.40 -10.97 -12.03
CA MET A 19 -12.85 -10.73 -12.03
C MET A 19 -13.27 -9.47 -12.80
N ARG A 20 -12.35 -8.75 -13.41
CA ARG A 20 -12.61 -7.47 -14.11
C ARG A 20 -13.71 -7.56 -15.16
N ASN A 21 -13.81 -8.70 -15.83
CA ASN A 21 -14.81 -8.94 -16.89
C ASN A 21 -15.99 -9.80 -16.41
N SER A 22 -16.10 -10.08 -15.11
CA SER A 22 -17.23 -10.83 -14.58
C SER A 22 -18.41 -9.89 -14.33
N SER A 23 -19.61 -10.33 -14.67
CA SER A 23 -20.85 -9.65 -14.32
C SER A 23 -21.20 -9.90 -12.84
N MET A 24 -20.38 -9.40 -11.93
CA MET A 24 -20.60 -9.56 -10.51
C MET A 24 -21.75 -8.65 -10.07
N LYS A 25 -22.76 -9.22 -9.43
CA LYS A 25 -23.80 -8.48 -8.72
C LYS A 25 -23.34 -8.25 -7.28
N GLY A 26 -23.51 -7.02 -6.81
CA GLY A 26 -23.05 -6.59 -5.48
C GLY A 26 -21.66 -5.94 -5.53
N THR A 27 -21.26 -5.36 -4.41
CA THR A 27 -20.04 -4.59 -4.26
C THR A 27 -18.99 -5.39 -3.51
N ALA A 28 -17.79 -5.56 -4.09
CA ALA A 28 -16.62 -6.06 -3.36
C ALA A 28 -15.52 -5.01 -3.38
N ILE A 29 -14.96 -4.72 -2.20
CA ILE A 29 -13.81 -3.82 -2.06
C ILE A 29 -12.64 -4.64 -1.50
N VAL A 30 -11.56 -4.69 -2.25
CA VAL A 30 -10.34 -5.40 -1.89
C VAL A 30 -9.17 -4.43 -1.69
N GLY A 31 -8.13 -4.87 -1.00
CA GLY A 31 -7.03 -4.01 -0.65
C GLY A 31 -7.49 -2.89 0.29
N SER A 32 -8.24 -3.23 1.35
CA SER A 32 -8.75 -2.26 2.33
C SER A 32 -7.95 -2.31 3.63
N GLY A 33 -6.65 -2.33 3.51
CA GLY A 33 -5.69 -2.27 4.63
C GLY A 33 -4.86 -1.00 4.62
N ILE A 34 -3.74 -1.05 5.34
CA ILE A 34 -2.78 0.06 5.30
C ILE A 34 -1.93 0.00 4.02
N PHE A 35 -1.42 -1.19 3.67
CA PHE A 35 -0.77 -1.46 2.38
C PHE A 35 -0.97 -2.95 2.02
N PRO A 36 -1.86 -3.21 1.02
CA PRO A 36 -2.59 -2.28 0.14
C PRO A 36 -3.79 -1.60 0.81
N GLY A 37 -4.21 -0.45 0.27
CA GLY A 37 -5.43 0.28 0.64
C GLY A 37 -5.18 1.76 0.87
N LEU A 38 -4.83 2.17 2.10
CA LEU A 38 -4.52 3.57 2.39
C LEU A 38 -3.36 4.08 1.53
N SER A 39 -2.37 3.25 1.27
CA SER A 39 -1.24 3.55 0.37
C SER A 39 -1.70 3.94 -1.03
N GLY A 40 -2.57 3.14 -1.63
CA GLY A 40 -3.11 3.42 -2.95
C GLY A 40 -4.05 4.61 -2.99
N TRP A 41 -4.85 4.79 -1.93
CA TRP A 41 -5.72 5.96 -1.81
C TRP A 41 -4.91 7.26 -1.73
N MET A 42 -3.82 7.30 -0.91
CA MET A 42 -2.93 8.45 -0.82
C MET A 42 -2.22 8.72 -2.15
N LEU A 43 -1.70 7.69 -2.81
CA LEU A 43 -1.11 7.81 -4.14
C LEU A 43 -2.12 8.36 -5.15
N SER A 44 -3.32 7.79 -5.20
CA SER A 44 -4.37 8.23 -6.12
C SER A 44 -4.80 9.68 -5.86
N SER A 45 -4.79 10.13 -4.60
CA SER A 45 -5.11 11.53 -4.25
C SER A 45 -4.07 12.51 -4.79
N VAL A 46 -2.79 12.13 -4.77
CA VAL A 46 -1.71 12.95 -5.37
C VAL A 46 -1.78 12.93 -6.89
N LEU A 47 -2.06 11.77 -7.48
CA LEU A 47 -2.12 11.59 -8.93
C LEU A 47 -3.25 12.37 -9.61
N LYS A 48 -4.32 12.76 -8.89
CA LYS A 48 -5.40 13.59 -9.44
C LYS A 48 -4.94 14.97 -9.91
N GLU A 49 -3.90 15.49 -9.29
CA GLU A 49 -3.35 16.82 -9.57
C GLU A 49 -1.99 16.76 -10.27
N ALA A 50 -1.51 15.55 -10.59
CA ALA A 50 -0.24 15.35 -11.26
C ALA A 50 -0.35 15.64 -12.75
N PHE A 51 0.67 16.30 -13.29
CA PHE A 51 0.86 16.51 -14.73
C PHE A 51 1.78 15.44 -15.31
N ASN A 52 1.80 15.32 -16.63
CA ASN A 52 2.50 14.24 -17.33
C ASN A 52 4.00 14.13 -17.02
N ASP A 53 4.67 15.24 -16.70
CA ASP A 53 6.13 15.27 -16.45
C ASP A 53 6.46 15.20 -14.95
N ASP A 54 5.45 15.16 -14.07
CA ASP A 54 5.70 15.12 -12.64
C ASP A 54 6.27 13.76 -12.23
N LEU A 55 7.27 13.78 -11.37
CA LEU A 55 7.77 12.60 -10.71
C LEU A 55 7.08 12.43 -9.37
N ILE A 56 6.38 11.32 -9.19
CA ILE A 56 5.82 10.93 -7.91
C ILE A 56 6.79 10.00 -7.20
N GLU A 57 7.13 10.32 -5.97
CA GLU A 57 7.88 9.44 -5.08
C GLU A 57 6.97 8.90 -4.01
N MET A 58 7.03 7.59 -3.76
CA MET A 58 6.23 6.93 -2.73
C MET A 58 7.11 6.02 -1.90
N ILE A 59 7.00 6.12 -0.58
CA ILE A 59 7.66 5.21 0.35
C ILE A 59 6.62 4.66 1.31
N ILE A 60 6.53 3.35 1.41
CA ILE A 60 5.68 2.65 2.36
C ILE A 60 6.54 1.73 3.23
N GLY A 61 6.15 1.51 4.45
CA GLY A 61 6.83 0.55 5.30
C GLY A 61 6.76 0.86 6.78
N GLY A 62 7.73 0.33 7.53
CA GLY A 62 7.77 0.53 8.97
C GLY A 62 8.52 -0.57 9.72
N VAL A 63 8.23 -0.64 11.01
CA VAL A 63 8.72 -1.65 11.95
C VAL A 63 7.51 -2.31 12.59
N TYR A 64 7.32 -3.59 12.33
CA TYR A 64 6.18 -4.34 12.86
C TYR A 64 6.51 -5.80 13.12
N ASN A 65 5.65 -6.46 13.88
CA ASN A 65 5.76 -7.87 14.18
C ASN A 65 4.80 -8.64 13.26
N PHE A 66 5.24 -9.83 12.86
CA PHE A 66 4.39 -10.71 12.07
C PHE A 66 3.64 -11.69 12.98
N SER A 67 2.32 -11.79 12.80
CA SER A 67 1.58 -12.97 13.23
C SER A 67 1.96 -14.17 12.36
N LYS A 68 1.64 -15.39 12.78
CA LYS A 68 1.91 -16.59 11.97
C LYS A 68 1.23 -16.52 10.60
N ALA A 69 -0.04 -16.10 10.55
CA ALA A 69 -0.78 -15.95 9.31
C ALA A 69 -0.11 -14.91 8.41
N ALA A 70 0.16 -13.70 8.92
CA ALA A 70 0.80 -12.64 8.16
C ALA A 70 2.21 -13.03 7.65
N ALA A 71 2.98 -13.80 8.44
CA ALA A 71 4.28 -14.29 7.98
C ALA A 71 4.17 -15.31 6.85
N ILE A 72 3.17 -16.21 6.93
CA ILE A 72 2.91 -17.19 5.86
C ILE A 72 2.52 -16.47 4.58
N ASP A 73 1.54 -15.57 4.63
CA ASP A 73 1.04 -14.83 3.49
C ASP A 73 2.16 -14.00 2.84
N TYR A 74 2.93 -13.28 3.65
CA TYR A 74 4.05 -12.47 3.19
C TYR A 74 5.11 -13.29 2.46
N VAL A 75 5.47 -14.48 2.98
CA VAL A 75 6.44 -15.38 2.33
C VAL A 75 5.88 -15.96 1.03
N GLU A 76 4.59 -16.29 0.98
CA GLU A 76 3.93 -16.77 -0.24
C GLU A 76 3.87 -15.71 -1.33
N GLU A 77 3.49 -14.51 -0.96
CA GLU A 77 3.41 -13.37 -1.88
C GLU A 77 4.78 -13.02 -2.47
N ILE A 78 5.84 -12.93 -1.63
CA ILE A 78 7.19 -12.66 -2.12
C ILE A 78 7.66 -13.75 -3.09
N LYS A 79 7.50 -15.03 -2.72
CA LYS A 79 7.95 -16.15 -3.56
C LYS A 79 7.20 -16.26 -4.87
N SER A 80 5.94 -15.84 -4.90
CA SER A 80 5.10 -15.86 -6.10
C SER A 80 5.15 -14.58 -6.93
N TYR A 81 5.89 -13.56 -6.49
CA TYR A 81 5.91 -12.20 -7.07
C TYR A 81 4.51 -11.56 -7.16
N LYS A 82 3.56 -12.02 -6.35
CA LYS A 82 2.20 -11.48 -6.33
C LYS A 82 2.11 -10.16 -5.60
N ALA A 83 2.92 -9.95 -4.57
CA ALA A 83 2.93 -8.70 -3.80
C ALA A 83 3.43 -7.49 -4.61
N GLY A 84 4.20 -7.73 -5.67
CA GLY A 84 4.75 -6.68 -6.52
C GLY A 84 6.06 -7.07 -7.19
N ILE A 85 6.71 -6.08 -7.80
CA ILE A 85 7.92 -6.25 -8.58
C ILE A 85 9.08 -5.53 -7.87
N PRO A 86 10.08 -6.27 -7.34
CA PRO A 86 11.26 -5.68 -6.73
C PRO A 86 12.17 -5.03 -7.77
N MET A 87 12.96 -4.05 -7.34
CA MET A 87 13.92 -3.31 -8.16
C MET A 87 13.28 -2.72 -9.43
N ALA A 88 12.05 -2.21 -9.29
CA ALA A 88 11.28 -1.63 -10.38
C ALA A 88 10.79 -0.21 -10.06
N CYS A 89 10.53 0.55 -11.11
CA CYS A 89 9.89 1.87 -11.08
C CYS A 89 8.89 1.99 -12.24
N VAL A 90 8.11 3.05 -12.25
CA VAL A 90 7.19 3.35 -13.36
C VAL A 90 7.73 4.55 -14.14
N ARG A 91 7.80 4.42 -15.47
CA ARG A 91 8.13 5.49 -16.41
C ARG A 91 7.17 5.44 -17.58
N ASN A 92 6.55 6.58 -17.85
CA ASN A 92 5.51 6.67 -18.90
C ASN A 92 4.47 5.56 -18.80
N GLY A 93 3.99 5.27 -17.57
CA GLY A 93 3.01 4.23 -17.29
C GLY A 93 3.50 2.80 -17.46
N LYS A 94 4.80 2.57 -17.76
CA LYS A 94 5.39 1.23 -17.92
C LYS A 94 6.30 0.90 -16.74
N ILE A 95 6.28 -0.34 -16.33
CA ILE A 95 7.17 -0.85 -15.28
C ILE A 95 8.52 -1.15 -15.91
N LEU A 96 9.57 -0.52 -15.39
CA LEU A 96 10.94 -0.66 -15.84
C LEU A 96 11.86 -0.98 -14.65
N PRO A 97 13.05 -1.55 -14.88
CA PRO A 97 14.05 -1.72 -13.83
C PRO A 97 14.43 -0.40 -13.18
N ALA A 98 14.47 -0.36 -11.87
CA ALA A 98 14.92 0.80 -11.11
C ALA A 98 16.41 0.68 -10.79
N GLN A 99 17.12 1.80 -10.88
CA GLN A 99 18.46 1.89 -10.32
C GLN A 99 18.39 2.04 -8.80
N LYS A 100 19.27 1.34 -8.08
CA LYS A 100 19.42 1.53 -6.64
C LYS A 100 19.88 2.98 -6.40
N ARG A 101 19.04 3.79 -5.78
CA ARG A 101 19.41 5.14 -5.34
C ARG A 101 19.96 5.11 -3.93
N SER A 102 20.80 6.11 -3.62
CA SER A 102 21.23 6.39 -2.26
C SER A 102 20.01 6.60 -1.35
N PRO A 103 20.13 6.32 -0.05
CA PRO A 103 19.02 6.47 0.86
C PRO A 103 18.43 7.89 0.78
N LEU A 104 17.15 7.96 0.47
CA LEU A 104 16.39 9.19 0.59
C LEU A 104 16.34 9.58 2.08
N ASN A 105 16.32 10.86 2.37
CA ASN A 105 16.02 11.33 3.70
C ASN A 105 14.57 10.94 4.03
N LEU A 106 14.42 9.85 4.80
CA LEU A 106 13.09 9.38 5.19
C LEU A 106 12.42 10.41 6.07
N PRO A 107 11.17 10.80 5.77
CA PRO A 107 10.43 11.78 6.56
C PRO A 107 9.94 11.22 7.90
N THR A 108 10.45 10.10 8.33
CA THR A 108 10.02 9.39 9.53
C THR A 108 11.10 9.43 10.62
N ARG A 109 10.67 9.43 11.88
CA ARG A 109 11.55 9.25 13.06
C ARG A 109 11.91 7.78 13.33
N ILE A 110 11.46 6.87 12.49
CA ILE A 110 11.80 5.44 12.59
C ILE A 110 13.26 5.28 12.15
N SER A 111 14.14 4.94 13.08
CA SER A 111 15.56 4.74 12.80
C SER A 111 15.85 3.37 12.20
N LYS A 112 16.98 3.24 11.50
CA LYS A 112 17.53 1.97 10.99
C LYS A 112 16.65 1.26 9.95
N LEU A 113 15.92 2.01 9.15
CA LEU A 113 15.25 1.48 7.96
C LEU A 113 16.17 1.50 6.76
N SER A 114 16.09 0.45 5.96
CA SER A 114 16.58 0.43 4.58
C SER A 114 15.40 0.56 3.63
N ILE A 115 15.65 1.13 2.46
CA ILE A 115 14.66 1.25 1.39
C ILE A 115 15.08 0.45 0.18
N LEU A 116 14.12 -0.15 -0.50
CA LEU A 116 14.32 -0.85 -1.77
C LEU A 116 13.27 -0.39 -2.78
N PRO A 117 13.65 -0.17 -4.05
CA PRO A 117 12.68 0.07 -5.12
C PRO A 117 11.71 -1.10 -5.21
N TYR A 118 10.41 -0.80 -5.24
CA TYR A 118 9.38 -1.82 -5.25
C TYR A 118 8.07 -1.29 -5.82
N VAL A 119 7.61 -1.86 -6.92
CA VAL A 119 6.30 -1.55 -7.50
C VAL A 119 5.28 -2.54 -6.97
N THR A 120 4.43 -2.12 -6.04
CA THR A 120 3.40 -2.97 -5.44
C THR A 120 2.34 -3.39 -6.46
N GLU A 121 1.59 -4.46 -6.17
CA GLU A 121 0.45 -4.87 -6.99
C GLU A 121 -0.61 -3.75 -7.09
N GLU A 122 -0.80 -3.00 -6.02
CA GLU A 122 -1.71 -1.85 -5.97
C GLU A 122 -1.29 -0.74 -6.94
N ILE A 123 0.01 -0.39 -7.00
CA ILE A 123 0.53 0.57 -7.99
C ILE A 123 0.29 0.05 -9.41
N GLN A 124 0.52 -1.25 -9.64
CA GLN A 124 0.28 -1.87 -10.94
C GLN A 124 -1.19 -1.72 -11.37
N GLU A 125 -2.15 -1.80 -10.44
CA GLU A 125 -3.57 -1.55 -10.74
C GLU A 125 -3.84 -0.06 -11.02
N ILE A 126 -3.27 0.84 -10.24
CA ILE A 126 -3.48 2.28 -10.39
C ILE A 126 -2.97 2.82 -11.73
N ILE A 127 -1.86 2.28 -12.23
CA ILE A 127 -1.26 2.75 -13.49
C ILE A 127 -1.92 2.17 -14.75
N GLN A 128 -2.82 1.20 -14.63
CA GLN A 128 -3.49 0.62 -15.80
C GLN A 128 -4.26 1.67 -16.59
N GLY A 129 -3.94 1.74 -17.89
CA GLY A 129 -4.54 2.74 -18.80
C GLY A 129 -4.04 4.17 -18.63
N LYS A 130 -3.03 4.41 -17.79
CA LYS A 130 -2.43 5.73 -17.56
C LYS A 130 -1.03 5.78 -18.15
N TYR A 131 -0.89 6.38 -19.31
CA TYR A 131 0.33 6.29 -20.14
C TYR A 131 1.43 7.30 -19.81
N MET A 132 1.17 8.30 -18.96
CA MET A 132 2.11 9.41 -18.73
C MET A 132 2.58 9.53 -17.27
N LEU A 133 2.48 8.45 -16.49
CA LEU A 133 2.88 8.48 -15.08
C LEU A 133 4.34 8.08 -14.88
N ASN A 134 5.04 8.84 -14.02
CA ASN A 134 6.38 8.53 -13.53
C ASN A 134 6.32 8.35 -12.01
N ILE A 135 6.60 7.13 -11.51
CA ILE A 135 6.55 6.82 -10.09
C ILE A 135 7.82 6.10 -9.67
N ASP A 136 8.50 6.66 -8.68
CA ASP A 136 9.55 5.98 -7.91
C ASP A 136 8.93 5.49 -6.61
N SER A 137 8.67 4.21 -6.50
CA SER A 137 8.10 3.61 -5.29
C SER A 137 9.11 2.74 -4.56
N TYR A 138 9.04 2.76 -3.23
CA TYR A 138 9.98 2.07 -2.37
C TYR A 138 9.24 1.38 -1.23
N THR A 139 9.76 0.24 -0.81
CA THR A 139 9.43 -0.35 0.49
C THR A 139 10.53 -0.06 1.49
N ALA A 140 10.15 0.31 2.71
CA ALA A 140 11.05 0.62 3.82
C ALA A 140 10.86 -0.38 4.96
N ALA A 141 11.92 -1.06 5.37
CA ALA A 141 11.88 -2.03 6.44
C ALA A 141 13.24 -2.09 7.18
N PRO A 142 13.29 -2.68 8.39
CA PRO A 142 14.56 -2.95 9.08
C PRO A 142 15.50 -3.79 8.20
N VAL A 143 16.80 -3.47 8.27
CA VAL A 143 17.84 -4.22 7.54
C VAL A 143 17.76 -5.73 7.83
N SER A 144 17.43 -6.09 9.07
CA SER A 144 17.25 -7.49 9.49
C SER A 144 16.15 -8.21 8.67
N LEU A 145 15.06 -7.52 8.35
CA LEU A 145 13.99 -8.09 7.53
C LEU A 145 14.46 -8.38 6.11
N PHE A 146 15.14 -7.43 5.48
CA PHE A 146 15.71 -7.66 4.14
C PHE A 146 16.75 -8.79 4.14
N SER A 147 17.55 -8.90 5.20
CA SER A 147 18.51 -10.00 5.35
C SER A 147 17.84 -11.37 5.46
N ILE A 148 16.66 -11.44 6.09
CA ILE A 148 15.86 -12.67 6.16
C ILE A 148 15.30 -13.01 4.77
N VAL A 149 14.70 -12.05 4.10
CA VAL A 149 14.07 -12.25 2.79
C VAL A 149 15.09 -12.61 1.71
N ASN A 150 16.28 -12.01 1.74
CA ASN A 150 17.36 -12.30 0.79
C ASN A 150 17.98 -13.69 0.95
N LYS A 151 17.71 -14.41 2.03
CA LYS A 151 18.06 -15.82 2.16
C LYS A 151 17.13 -16.70 1.30
N ALA A 152 17.08 -16.42 0.01
CA ALA A 152 16.16 -17.03 -0.96
C ALA A 152 16.25 -18.57 -1.05
N HIS A 153 17.33 -19.17 -0.55
CA HIS A 153 17.54 -20.63 -0.50
C HIS A 153 16.92 -21.28 0.76
N CYS A 154 16.44 -20.48 1.73
CA CYS A 154 15.80 -21.03 2.91
C CYS A 154 14.44 -21.65 2.60
N GLN A 155 14.12 -22.73 3.30
CA GLN A 155 12.79 -23.31 3.23
C GLN A 155 11.73 -22.29 3.70
N LYS A 156 10.52 -22.38 3.15
CA LYS A 156 9.41 -21.49 3.52
C LYS A 156 9.20 -21.42 5.04
N LYS A 157 9.30 -22.58 5.73
CA LYS A 157 9.12 -22.69 7.18
C LYS A 157 10.16 -21.87 7.96
N ASP A 158 11.41 -21.86 7.50
CA ASP A 158 12.49 -21.11 8.18
C ASP A 158 12.30 -19.60 8.02
N LEU A 159 11.86 -19.14 6.85
CA LEU A 159 11.53 -17.73 6.61
C LEU A 159 10.36 -17.29 7.50
N VAL A 160 9.30 -18.08 7.58
CA VAL A 160 8.15 -17.80 8.45
C VAL A 160 8.57 -17.70 9.91
N ASN A 161 9.37 -18.67 10.40
CA ASN A 161 9.87 -18.66 11.77
C ASN A 161 10.78 -17.44 12.06
N ALA A 162 11.64 -17.07 11.12
CA ALA A 162 12.51 -15.90 11.25
C ALA A 162 11.72 -14.59 11.28
N LEU A 163 10.66 -14.46 10.51
CA LEU A 163 9.74 -13.30 10.54
C LEU A 163 9.00 -13.22 11.88
N MET A 164 8.46 -14.34 12.36
CA MET A 164 7.76 -14.41 13.64
C MET A 164 8.69 -14.17 14.84
N GLY A 165 9.97 -14.49 14.71
CA GLY A 165 11.01 -14.27 15.74
C GLY A 165 11.36 -12.80 15.92
N GLN A 166 11.01 -11.92 15.00
CA GLN A 166 11.23 -10.48 15.15
C GLN A 166 10.26 -9.90 16.18
N LYS A 167 10.79 -9.34 17.27
CA LYS A 167 9.98 -8.67 18.30
C LYS A 167 10.38 -7.20 18.36
N ASN A 168 9.46 -6.35 17.95
CA ASN A 168 9.60 -4.90 18.01
C ASN A 168 8.62 -4.33 19.03
N SER A 169 9.14 -3.69 20.08
CA SER A 169 8.31 -3.06 21.13
C SER A 169 7.60 -1.79 20.62
N ASN A 170 8.16 -1.13 19.63
CA ASN A 170 7.62 0.11 19.07
C ASN A 170 7.24 -0.08 17.60
N GLN A 171 6.11 -0.75 17.40
CA GLN A 171 5.57 -0.99 16.06
C GLN A 171 5.03 0.30 15.47
N LYS A 172 5.44 0.58 14.23
CA LYS A 172 4.99 1.74 13.47
C LYS A 172 4.94 1.41 11.98
N ALA A 173 3.98 2.01 11.30
CA ALA A 173 3.91 2.02 9.85
C ALA A 173 3.81 3.44 9.34
N PHE A 174 4.33 3.70 8.15
CA PHE A 174 4.18 5.00 7.51
C PHE A 174 3.98 4.87 6.01
N ILE A 175 3.35 5.89 5.46
CA ILE A 175 3.16 6.11 4.04
C ILE A 175 3.59 7.53 3.74
N TRP A 176 4.42 7.71 2.75
CA TRP A 176 4.86 9.00 2.28
C TRP A 176 4.73 9.06 0.77
N VAL A 177 4.03 10.06 0.28
CA VAL A 177 3.85 10.29 -1.16
C VAL A 177 4.19 11.74 -1.43
N ARG A 178 5.11 11.96 -2.37
CA ARG A 178 5.55 13.29 -2.79
C ARG A 178 5.40 13.44 -4.29
N GLN A 179 4.83 14.54 -4.72
CA GLN A 179 4.84 15.01 -6.09
C GLN A 179 5.94 16.07 -6.22
N ASN A 180 6.85 15.87 -7.15
CA ASN A 180 7.86 16.85 -7.51
C ASN A 180 7.43 17.55 -8.81
N LYS A 181 7.17 18.86 -8.71
CA LYS A 181 6.73 19.70 -9.82
C LYS A 181 7.73 20.86 -10.00
N GLY A 182 8.75 20.65 -10.81
CA GLY A 182 9.82 21.65 -10.95
C GLY A 182 10.46 21.99 -9.61
N ASN A 183 10.34 23.26 -9.17
CA ASN A 183 10.84 23.73 -7.86
C ASN A 183 9.87 23.55 -6.71
N ASP A 184 8.60 23.19 -7.00
CA ASP A 184 7.58 22.98 -6.00
C ASP A 184 7.47 21.50 -5.66
N SER A 185 7.19 21.18 -4.42
CA SER A 185 6.89 19.83 -4.02
C SER A 185 5.67 19.81 -3.09
N ARG A 186 4.79 18.87 -3.34
CA ARG A 186 3.65 18.56 -2.49
C ARG A 186 3.85 17.20 -1.86
N CYS A 187 3.53 17.06 -0.58
CA CYS A 187 3.73 15.84 0.16
C CYS A 187 2.51 15.51 1.02
N ILE A 188 2.12 14.24 1.02
CA ILE A 188 1.18 13.67 1.97
C ILE A 188 1.94 12.64 2.80
N TYR A 189 1.85 12.74 4.12
CA TYR A 189 2.50 11.84 5.05
C TYR A 189 1.49 11.26 6.04
N PHE A 190 1.64 9.99 6.31
CA PHE A 190 0.89 9.25 7.31
C PHE A 190 1.85 8.39 8.14
N GLU A 191 1.75 8.43 9.46
CA GLU A 191 2.44 7.52 10.37
C GLU A 191 1.48 7.08 11.47
N GLY A 192 1.41 5.78 11.72
CA GLY A 192 0.57 5.23 12.77
C GLY A 192 1.25 4.09 13.53
N LYS A 193 0.74 3.80 14.72
CA LYS A 193 1.19 2.71 15.59
C LYS A 193 0.43 1.42 15.25
N ASN A 194 1.10 0.29 15.41
CA ASN A 194 0.50 -1.03 15.25
C ASN A 194 -0.24 -1.23 13.91
N PRO A 195 0.47 -1.63 12.86
CA PRO A 195 -0.12 -1.80 11.51
C PRO A 195 -1.34 -2.71 11.45
N SER A 196 -1.43 -3.72 12.32
CA SER A 196 -2.59 -4.63 12.35
C SER A 196 -3.85 -3.93 12.86
N VAL A 197 -3.72 -3.07 13.87
CA VAL A 197 -4.84 -2.25 14.36
C VAL A 197 -5.27 -1.26 13.29
N LEU A 198 -4.30 -0.59 12.66
CA LEU A 198 -4.57 0.34 11.56
C LEU A 198 -5.31 -0.32 10.40
N THR A 199 -4.93 -1.53 10.03
CA THR A 199 -5.65 -2.29 9.01
C THR A 199 -7.11 -2.54 9.42
N GLY A 200 -7.37 -2.89 10.68
CA GLY A 200 -8.73 -3.04 11.19
C GLY A 200 -9.54 -1.73 11.16
N GLU A 201 -8.92 -0.62 11.50
CA GLU A 201 -9.54 0.72 11.46
C GLU A 201 -9.90 1.12 10.01
N ILE A 202 -8.98 0.88 9.06
CA ILE A 202 -9.22 1.16 7.64
C ILE A 202 -10.33 0.27 7.08
N LEU A 203 -10.37 -1.01 7.47
CA LEU A 203 -11.47 -1.91 7.12
C LEU A 203 -12.82 -1.38 7.61
N ALA A 204 -12.88 -0.91 8.86
CA ALA A 204 -14.10 -0.34 9.44
C ALA A 204 -14.53 0.94 8.69
N ILE A 205 -13.60 1.84 8.38
CA ILE A 205 -13.87 3.04 7.58
C ILE A 205 -14.43 2.64 6.21
N THR A 206 -13.80 1.67 5.55
CA THR A 206 -14.24 1.21 4.23
C THR A 206 -15.63 0.59 4.30
N ALA A 207 -15.90 -0.22 5.31
CA ALA A 207 -17.22 -0.83 5.52
C ALA A 207 -18.30 0.23 5.76
N ASN A 208 -18.04 1.24 6.58
CA ASN A 208 -18.96 2.33 6.82
C ASN A 208 -19.22 3.15 5.53
N ALA A 209 -18.18 3.46 4.79
CA ALA A 209 -18.30 4.23 3.55
C ALA A 209 -19.20 3.54 2.49
N ILE A 210 -19.26 2.21 2.46
CA ILE A 210 -20.16 1.48 1.54
C ILE A 210 -21.63 1.81 1.83
N PHE A 211 -21.99 2.05 3.10
CA PHE A 211 -23.36 2.40 3.46
C PHE A 211 -23.69 3.88 3.19
N GLU A 212 -22.68 4.74 3.18
CA GLU A 212 -22.83 6.17 2.96
C GLU A 212 -22.76 6.56 1.47
N MET A 213 -22.10 5.74 0.65
CA MET A 213 -21.88 6.00 -0.78
C MET A 213 -22.86 5.22 -1.65
N PRO A 214 -23.16 5.71 -2.87
CA PRO A 214 -23.94 4.94 -3.84
C PRO A 214 -23.28 3.60 -4.13
N ARG A 215 -24.04 2.51 -3.97
CA ARG A 215 -23.56 1.15 -4.26
C ARG A 215 -23.27 1.01 -5.76
N LYS A 216 -22.19 0.32 -6.08
CA LYS A 216 -21.77 0.01 -7.45
C LYS A 216 -21.51 -1.49 -7.53
N ASP A 217 -22.15 -2.17 -8.46
CA ASP A 217 -21.85 -3.57 -8.73
C ASP A 217 -20.44 -3.74 -9.29
N GLY A 218 -19.71 -4.74 -8.79
CA GLY A 218 -18.37 -5.03 -9.24
C GLY A 218 -17.34 -5.16 -8.12
N ILE A 219 -16.09 -5.37 -8.54
CA ILE A 219 -14.93 -5.46 -7.64
C ILE A 219 -14.04 -4.21 -7.82
N TYR A 220 -13.67 -3.61 -6.72
CA TYR A 220 -12.94 -2.34 -6.66
C TYR A 220 -11.75 -2.44 -5.70
N THR A 221 -10.69 -1.67 -5.97
CA THR A 221 -9.73 -1.34 -4.90
C THR A 221 -10.36 -0.32 -3.96
N MET A 222 -9.87 -0.26 -2.70
CA MET A 222 -10.23 0.81 -1.78
C MET A 222 -9.99 2.20 -2.42
N ALA A 223 -8.84 2.38 -3.07
CA ALA A 223 -8.47 3.64 -3.72
C ALA A 223 -9.47 4.08 -4.81
N SER A 224 -9.98 3.13 -5.61
CA SER A 224 -10.94 3.44 -6.68
C SER A 224 -12.38 3.63 -6.18
N TYR A 225 -12.77 2.88 -5.16
CA TYR A 225 -14.12 3.00 -4.58
C TYR A 225 -14.27 4.25 -3.73
N LEU A 226 -13.28 4.50 -2.85
CA LEU A 226 -13.26 5.64 -1.91
C LEU A 226 -12.61 6.91 -2.51
N GLU A 227 -12.55 7.04 -3.80
CA GLU A 227 -11.87 8.15 -4.48
C GLU A 227 -12.32 9.54 -4.00
N LYS A 228 -13.60 9.69 -3.66
CA LYS A 228 -14.20 10.95 -3.18
C LYS A 228 -14.41 11.00 -1.67
N TYR A 229 -14.05 9.92 -0.96
CA TYR A 229 -14.25 9.82 0.48
C TYR A 229 -13.05 10.35 1.24
N GLN A 230 -13.27 11.07 2.32
CA GLN A 230 -12.20 11.71 3.11
C GLN A 230 -11.62 10.73 4.14
N VAL A 231 -10.91 9.73 3.66
CA VAL A 231 -10.35 8.65 4.49
C VAL A 231 -9.46 9.18 5.62
N LEU A 232 -8.60 10.18 5.33
CA LEU A 232 -7.70 10.73 6.36
C LEU A 232 -8.46 11.49 7.45
N ASP A 233 -9.59 12.10 7.14
CA ASP A 233 -10.39 12.81 8.14
C ASP A 233 -11.10 11.82 9.06
N GLU A 234 -11.57 10.68 8.53
CA GLU A 234 -12.09 9.60 9.36
C GLU A 234 -11.01 9.00 10.27
N LEU A 235 -9.82 8.78 9.75
CA LEU A 235 -8.69 8.30 10.54
C LEU A 235 -8.31 9.28 11.68
N LYS A 236 -8.36 10.59 11.44
CA LYS A 236 -8.11 11.61 12.48
C LYS A 236 -9.12 11.54 13.63
N LYS A 237 -10.37 11.18 13.37
CA LYS A 237 -11.42 11.02 14.40
C LYS A 237 -11.14 9.85 15.35
N ILE A 238 -10.42 8.83 14.91
CA ILE A 238 -10.13 7.61 15.70
C ILE A 238 -8.99 7.83 16.72
N ASP A 239 -8.52 9.04 16.88
CA ASP A 239 -7.52 9.49 17.87
C ASP A 239 -6.21 8.67 17.87
N LYS A 240 -5.21 9.12 17.16
CA LYS A 240 -3.77 8.78 17.35
C LYS A 240 -2.88 9.13 16.14
N PHE A 241 -3.35 9.92 15.19
CA PHE A 241 -2.60 10.18 13.97
C PHE A 241 -1.85 11.51 14.02
N LYS A 242 -0.57 11.46 13.69
CA LYS A 242 0.14 12.63 13.18
C LYS A 242 0.07 12.57 11.65
N SER A 243 -0.89 13.26 11.07
CA SER A 243 -0.83 13.60 9.65
C SER A 243 -0.16 14.97 9.54
N GLU A 244 1.07 15.02 9.09
CA GLU A 244 1.68 16.24 8.57
C GLU A 244 1.56 16.18 7.05
N GLY A 245 0.59 16.87 6.49
CA GLY A 245 0.46 17.09 5.07
C GLY A 245 0.11 18.52 4.83
N LYS A 246 0.94 19.28 4.17
CA LYS A 246 0.49 20.45 3.43
C LYS A 246 -0.11 19.92 2.12
N ILE A 247 -1.42 20.04 2.01
CA ILE A 247 -2.14 19.94 0.75
C ILE A 247 -1.97 21.26 0.02
#